data_744af8b38ca41568261fad60307a2e34
#
_entry.id   744af8b38ca41568261fad60307a2e34
#
_cell.length_a   1.000
_cell.length_b   1.000
_cell.length_c   1.000
_cell.angle_alpha   90.00
_cell.angle_beta   90.00
_cell.angle_gamma   90.00
#
_symmetry.space_group_name_H-M   'P 1'
#
loop_
_entity.id
_entity.type
_entity.pdbx_description
1 polymer ?
#
loop_
_entity_poly.entity_id
_entity_poly.type
_entity_poly.pdbx_seq_one_letter_code
_entity_poly.pdbx_strand_id
1 'polypeptide(L)'
;LKAVASTKIGLSLGLVSGRNIWKTDLSKAVELAKKAVETIGADRVQVASSSSLLHTPISLANEKKLSEEVKDWFSFATEKCGEVATIGLALQNSEAAQEKLAANAKSIAARRDFEKNSDPAVRERVANIKPEDFSRKSPFPHRREVQRQFLKLPPFPTTTIGSFPQTKEIRQYRARFTKGEISEEEYEKFLEDEIKSVVQKQEALGLDVLVHGEPERNDMVQYFGEQLDGFVFTQNAWVQSFGSRYVLSLIHISE
;
A
#
# COMPACT_ATOMS: atom_id res chain seq x y z
N LEU A 1 -1.75 -25.45 17.51
CA LEU A 1 -0.70 -26.39 17.93
C LEU A 1 -1.24 -27.65 18.61
N LYS A 2 -2.13 -27.54 19.62
CA LYS A 2 -2.68 -28.70 20.35
C LYS A 2 -3.28 -29.78 19.44
N ALA A 3 -4.02 -29.42 18.41
CA ALA A 3 -4.63 -30.35 17.47
C ALA A 3 -3.60 -31.16 16.62
N VAL A 4 -2.39 -30.65 16.48
CA VAL A 4 -1.32 -31.27 15.69
C VAL A 4 -0.34 -32.03 16.59
N ALA A 5 -0.33 -31.74 17.89
CA ALA A 5 0.61 -32.33 18.84
C ALA A 5 0.51 -33.88 18.89
N SER A 6 -0.70 -34.42 18.80
CA SER A 6 -0.97 -35.87 18.82
C SER A 6 -0.78 -36.55 17.47
N THR A 7 -0.43 -35.82 16.41
CA THR A 7 -0.22 -36.34 15.05
C THR A 7 1.27 -36.41 14.71
N LYS A 8 1.61 -36.99 13.54
CA LYS A 8 2.96 -36.96 12.97
C LYS A 8 3.16 -35.82 11.96
N ILE A 9 2.23 -34.88 11.85
CA ILE A 9 2.25 -33.81 10.87
C ILE A 9 3.30 -32.76 11.26
N GLY A 10 4.13 -32.36 10.31
CA GLY A 10 5.01 -31.19 10.42
C GLY A 10 4.26 -29.90 10.12
N LEU A 11 4.71 -28.79 10.69
CA LEU A 11 4.15 -27.46 10.45
C LEU A 11 5.18 -26.55 9.78
N SER A 12 4.78 -25.91 8.68
CA SER A 12 5.49 -24.78 8.11
C SER A 12 4.85 -23.49 8.65
N LEU A 13 5.61 -22.74 9.44
CA LEU A 13 5.15 -21.53 10.11
C LEU A 13 5.46 -20.31 9.25
N GLY A 14 4.44 -19.69 8.70
CA GLY A 14 4.55 -18.45 7.91
C GLY A 14 4.77 -17.23 8.79
N LEU A 15 5.92 -17.09 9.43
CA LEU A 15 6.23 -16.07 10.43
C LEU A 15 6.69 -14.73 9.83
N VAL A 16 7.15 -14.75 8.59
CA VAL A 16 7.57 -13.56 7.85
C VAL A 16 6.51 -13.26 6.79
N SER A 17 5.89 -12.06 6.85
CA SER A 17 4.83 -11.70 5.91
C SER A 17 5.35 -11.59 4.48
N GLY A 18 4.77 -12.34 3.55
CA GLY A 18 5.00 -12.19 2.11
C GLY A 18 4.06 -11.18 1.42
N ARG A 19 3.20 -10.50 2.17
CA ARG A 19 2.18 -9.58 1.65
C ARG A 19 2.39 -8.11 1.98
N ASN A 20 3.38 -7.81 2.84
CA ASN A 20 3.75 -6.45 3.17
C ASN A 20 5.25 -6.26 3.03
N ILE A 21 5.67 -5.01 3.12
CA ILE A 21 7.07 -4.58 2.97
C ILE A 21 7.72 -4.22 4.30
N TRP A 22 7.04 -4.42 5.41
CA TRP A 22 7.56 -4.10 6.73
C TRP A 22 8.55 -5.13 7.21
N LYS A 23 9.57 -4.65 7.96
CA LYS A 23 10.49 -5.49 8.72
C LYS A 23 9.69 -6.29 9.75
N THR A 24 9.90 -7.59 9.81
CA THR A 24 9.23 -8.49 10.75
C THR A 24 9.73 -8.22 12.17
N ASP A 25 8.85 -8.20 13.16
CA ASP A 25 9.23 -8.25 14.58
C ASP A 25 9.77 -9.66 14.88
N LEU A 26 11.10 -9.79 14.78
CA LEU A 26 11.77 -11.07 14.92
C LEU A 26 11.65 -11.64 16.34
N SER A 27 11.56 -10.79 17.37
CA SER A 27 11.40 -11.24 18.76
C SER A 27 10.08 -12.00 18.92
N LYS A 28 8.97 -11.45 18.42
CA LYS A 28 7.67 -12.13 18.42
C LYS A 28 7.67 -13.39 17.54
N ALA A 29 8.30 -13.33 16.38
CA ALA A 29 8.38 -14.45 15.47
C ALA A 29 9.14 -15.63 16.10
N VAL A 30 10.26 -15.38 16.77
CA VAL A 30 11.03 -16.39 17.50
C VAL A 30 10.25 -16.97 18.67
N GLU A 31 9.53 -16.13 19.44
CA GLU A 31 8.67 -16.61 20.52
C GLU A 31 7.61 -17.60 20.02
N LEU A 32 6.92 -17.26 18.92
CA LEU A 32 5.93 -18.15 18.31
C LEU A 32 6.55 -19.45 17.80
N ALA A 33 7.72 -19.36 17.19
CA ALA A 33 8.44 -20.53 16.71
C ALA A 33 8.89 -21.45 17.84
N LYS A 34 9.41 -20.89 18.96
CA LYS A 34 9.77 -21.65 20.16
C LYS A 34 8.56 -22.40 20.73
N LYS A 35 7.41 -21.76 20.86
CA LYS A 35 6.16 -22.42 21.29
C LYS A 35 5.78 -23.61 20.40
N ALA A 36 6.03 -23.53 19.09
CA ALA A 36 5.77 -24.63 18.19
C ALA A 36 6.79 -25.76 18.41
N VAL A 37 8.09 -25.45 18.51
CA VAL A 37 9.15 -26.42 18.79
C VAL A 37 8.90 -27.16 20.12
N GLU A 38 8.54 -26.44 21.16
CA GLU A 38 8.22 -27.03 22.48
C GLU A 38 6.99 -27.95 22.41
N THR A 39 6.03 -27.64 21.54
CA THR A 39 4.76 -28.39 21.46
C THR A 39 4.86 -29.66 20.61
N ILE A 40 5.59 -29.59 19.47
CA ILE A 40 5.58 -30.67 18.47
C ILE A 40 6.95 -31.22 18.13
N GLY A 41 8.05 -30.68 18.68
CA GLY A 41 9.42 -31.06 18.39
C GLY A 41 10.03 -30.25 17.23
N ALA A 42 11.34 -30.02 17.30
CA ALA A 42 12.08 -29.22 16.32
C ALA A 42 12.11 -29.86 14.93
N ASP A 43 12.13 -31.19 14.87
CA ASP A 43 12.11 -31.98 13.62
C ASP A 43 10.82 -31.81 12.80
N ARG A 44 9.78 -31.32 13.41
CA ARG A 44 8.47 -31.09 12.78
C ARG A 44 8.12 -29.63 12.54
N VAL A 45 9.04 -28.71 12.82
CA VAL A 45 8.81 -27.27 12.64
C VAL A 45 9.69 -26.73 11.51
N GLN A 46 9.07 -26.07 10.56
CA GLN A 46 9.72 -25.31 9.50
C GLN A 46 9.35 -23.84 9.61
N VAL A 47 10.32 -22.95 9.46
CA VAL A 47 10.08 -21.49 9.37
C VAL A 47 10.02 -21.05 7.91
N ALA A 48 9.03 -20.26 7.56
CA ALA A 48 8.79 -19.81 6.19
C ALA A 48 8.21 -18.40 6.15
N SER A 49 8.12 -17.86 4.94
CA SER A 49 7.23 -16.71 4.67
C SER A 49 5.75 -17.17 4.66
N SER A 50 4.84 -16.26 4.99
CA SER A 50 3.39 -16.53 5.05
C SER A 50 2.78 -16.82 3.67
N SER A 51 3.44 -16.37 2.60
CA SER A 51 3.05 -16.57 1.20
C SER A 51 4.27 -16.38 0.31
N SER A 52 4.11 -16.58 -1.01
CA SER A 52 5.13 -16.22 -2.00
C SER A 52 5.54 -14.74 -1.84
N LEU A 53 6.83 -14.46 -2.02
CA LEU A 53 7.40 -13.11 -2.03
C LEU A 53 7.21 -12.38 -3.38
N LEU A 54 6.44 -12.95 -4.30
CA LEU A 54 6.17 -12.38 -5.62
C LEU A 54 5.57 -10.96 -5.57
N HIS A 55 4.79 -10.67 -4.52
CA HIS A 55 4.15 -9.36 -4.31
C HIS A 55 4.96 -8.43 -3.41
N THR A 56 6.22 -8.75 -3.17
CA THR A 56 7.17 -7.93 -2.41
C THR A 56 8.26 -7.46 -3.38
N PRO A 57 8.69 -6.18 -3.33
CA PRO A 57 9.81 -5.72 -4.16
C PRO A 57 11.08 -6.55 -3.88
N ILE A 58 12.01 -6.57 -4.83
CA ILE A 58 13.15 -7.48 -4.79
C ILE A 58 14.11 -7.17 -3.63
N SER A 59 14.63 -5.94 -3.54
CA SER A 59 15.62 -5.55 -2.53
C SER A 59 15.64 -4.05 -2.28
N LEU A 60 15.84 -3.68 -1.01
CA LEU A 60 16.05 -2.30 -0.55
C LEU A 60 17.36 -1.68 -1.05
N ALA A 61 18.33 -2.47 -1.47
CA ALA A 61 19.61 -1.99 -1.99
C ALA A 61 19.44 -1.03 -3.19
N ASN A 62 18.34 -1.18 -3.93
CA ASN A 62 18.05 -0.36 -5.11
C ASN A 62 17.38 0.98 -4.75
N GLU A 63 16.88 1.17 -3.53
CA GLU A 63 16.18 2.37 -3.09
C GLU A 63 17.17 3.42 -2.57
N LYS A 64 17.46 4.45 -3.38
CA LYS A 64 18.44 5.48 -3.07
C LYS A 64 17.84 6.79 -2.59
N LYS A 65 16.53 7.00 -2.80
CA LYS A 65 15.83 8.23 -2.41
C LYS A 65 15.19 8.17 -1.01
N LEU A 66 15.01 6.97 -0.47
CA LEU A 66 14.52 6.79 0.89
C LEU A 66 15.59 7.25 1.89
N SER A 67 15.18 7.95 2.96
CA SER A 67 16.07 8.21 4.09
C SER A 67 16.50 6.88 4.73
N GLU A 68 17.70 6.82 5.28
CA GLU A 68 18.20 5.58 5.91
C GLU A 68 17.33 5.17 7.11
N GLU A 69 16.74 6.14 7.83
CA GLU A 69 15.79 5.88 8.91
C GLU A 69 14.55 5.15 8.41
N VAL A 70 13.86 5.68 7.42
CA VAL A 70 12.65 5.07 6.84
C VAL A 70 12.96 3.74 6.17
N LYS A 71 14.09 3.65 5.46
CA LYS A 71 14.55 2.44 4.80
C LYS A 71 14.81 1.31 5.79
N ASP A 72 15.29 1.63 7.00
CA ASP A 72 15.52 0.63 8.06
C ASP A 72 14.22 -0.02 8.58
N TRP A 73 13.07 0.57 8.35
CA TRP A 73 11.79 -0.05 8.75
C TRP A 73 11.25 -1.08 7.77
N PHE A 74 11.84 -1.15 6.58
CA PHE A 74 11.36 -2.01 5.50
C PHE A 74 12.17 -3.30 5.37
N SER A 75 11.54 -4.26 4.73
CA SER A 75 12.11 -5.56 4.39
C SER A 75 11.46 -6.05 3.10
N PHE A 76 12.22 -6.06 2.01
CA PHE A 76 11.79 -6.56 0.72
C PHE A 76 12.12 -8.06 0.60
N ALA A 77 11.94 -8.68 -0.56
CA ALA A 77 12.03 -10.12 -0.72
C ALA A 77 13.38 -10.68 -0.25
N THR A 78 14.50 -10.05 -0.63
CA THR A 78 15.84 -10.48 -0.23
C THR A 78 16.04 -10.38 1.28
N GLU A 79 15.65 -9.25 1.86
CA GLU A 79 15.75 -8.99 3.29
C GLU A 79 14.84 -9.94 4.08
N LYS A 80 13.64 -10.25 3.59
CA LYS A 80 12.71 -11.23 4.20
C LYS A 80 13.26 -12.65 4.22
N CYS A 81 14.00 -13.06 3.20
CA CYS A 81 14.73 -14.33 3.24
C CYS A 81 15.77 -14.33 4.38
N GLY A 82 16.45 -13.21 4.60
CA GLY A 82 17.36 -13.03 5.73
C GLY A 82 16.65 -13.10 7.09
N GLU A 83 15.44 -12.58 7.20
CA GLU A 83 14.60 -12.66 8.40
C GLU A 83 14.22 -14.12 8.72
N VAL A 84 13.78 -14.89 7.71
CA VAL A 84 13.49 -16.34 7.86
C VAL A 84 14.71 -17.09 8.37
N ALA A 85 15.88 -16.85 7.75
CA ALA A 85 17.14 -17.48 8.17
C ALA A 85 17.51 -17.08 9.61
N THR A 86 17.31 -15.83 10.00
CA THR A 86 17.62 -15.33 11.35
C THR A 86 16.73 -16.00 12.40
N ILE A 87 15.44 -16.22 12.13
CA ILE A 87 14.56 -16.96 13.03
C ILE A 87 15.08 -18.40 13.21
N GLY A 88 15.47 -19.08 12.12
CA GLY A 88 16.04 -20.43 12.19
C GLY A 88 17.32 -20.50 13.03
N LEU A 89 18.23 -19.55 12.86
CA LEU A 89 19.45 -19.44 13.67
C LEU A 89 19.15 -19.17 15.16
N ALA A 90 18.15 -18.35 15.44
CA ALA A 90 17.73 -18.05 16.81
C ALA A 90 17.17 -19.28 17.54
N LEU A 91 16.46 -20.15 16.83
CA LEU A 91 15.99 -21.43 17.39
C LEU A 91 17.13 -22.40 17.72
N GLN A 92 18.28 -22.25 17.07
CA GLN A 92 19.50 -23.02 17.32
C GLN A 92 20.42 -22.35 18.37
N ASN A 93 19.97 -21.25 19.00
CA ASN A 93 20.74 -20.46 19.97
C ASN A 93 22.08 -19.92 19.41
N SER A 94 22.13 -19.61 18.11
CA SER A 94 23.33 -19.08 17.46
C SER A 94 23.62 -17.63 17.94
N GLU A 95 24.88 -17.35 18.31
CA GLU A 95 25.30 -15.99 18.67
C GLU A 95 25.09 -14.99 17.54
N ALA A 96 25.29 -15.41 16.30
CA ALA A 96 25.04 -14.57 15.13
C ALA A 96 23.57 -14.11 14.98
N ALA A 97 22.62 -14.83 15.59
CA ALA A 97 21.23 -14.42 15.63
C ALA A 97 20.97 -13.31 16.66
N GLN A 98 21.71 -13.27 17.76
CA GLN A 98 21.47 -12.32 18.85
C GLN A 98 21.71 -10.88 18.42
N GLU A 99 22.80 -10.61 17.70
CA GLU A 99 23.11 -9.29 17.15
C GLU A 99 21.99 -8.83 16.20
N LYS A 100 21.55 -9.70 15.29
CA LYS A 100 20.47 -9.39 14.35
C LYS A 100 19.12 -9.15 15.05
N LEU A 101 18.82 -9.90 16.10
CA LEU A 101 17.61 -9.70 16.90
C LEU A 101 17.65 -8.35 17.63
N ALA A 102 18.80 -7.99 18.21
CA ALA A 102 18.96 -6.70 18.88
C ALA A 102 18.82 -5.52 17.91
N ALA A 103 19.44 -5.59 16.73
CA ALA A 103 19.30 -4.60 15.68
C ALA A 103 17.84 -4.48 15.20
N ASN A 104 17.17 -5.62 14.99
CA ASN A 104 15.77 -5.65 14.60
C ASN A 104 14.87 -5.03 15.67
N ALA A 105 15.05 -5.35 16.94
CA ALA A 105 14.26 -4.77 18.03
C ALA A 105 14.42 -3.25 18.12
N LYS A 106 15.63 -2.74 17.88
CA LYS A 106 15.88 -1.29 17.80
C LYS A 106 15.14 -0.64 16.64
N SER A 107 15.16 -1.26 15.45
CA SER A 107 14.45 -0.78 14.27
C SER A 107 12.93 -0.77 14.47
N ILE A 108 12.37 -1.83 15.05
CA ILE A 108 10.93 -1.91 15.36
C ILE A 108 10.51 -0.83 16.38
N ALA A 109 11.34 -0.59 17.42
CA ALA A 109 11.09 0.47 18.39
C ALA A 109 11.13 1.87 17.74
N ALA A 110 12.16 2.15 16.94
CA ALA A 110 12.30 3.42 16.24
C ALA A 110 11.09 3.73 15.35
N ARG A 111 10.59 2.74 14.61
CA ARG A 111 9.38 2.92 13.80
C ARG A 111 8.14 3.18 14.64
N ARG A 112 7.94 2.45 15.74
CA ARG A 112 6.79 2.63 16.63
C ARG A 112 6.77 4.02 17.26
N ASP A 113 7.96 4.49 17.65
CA ASP A 113 8.13 5.73 18.43
C ASP A 113 8.34 6.96 17.52
N PHE A 114 8.22 6.81 16.20
CA PHE A 114 8.37 7.89 15.22
C PHE A 114 7.26 8.94 15.38
N GLU A 115 7.64 10.17 15.59
CA GLU A 115 6.72 11.27 15.92
C GLU A 115 5.63 11.50 14.87
N LYS A 116 5.96 11.30 13.59
CA LYS A 116 5.04 11.50 12.46
C LYS A 116 4.13 10.30 12.19
N ASN A 117 4.19 9.24 13.00
CA ASN A 117 3.31 8.08 12.85
C ASN A 117 1.85 8.37 13.20
N SER A 118 1.58 9.50 13.86
CA SER A 118 0.22 9.86 14.19
C SER A 118 0.03 11.36 14.27
N ASP A 119 -1.08 11.83 13.71
CA ASP A 119 -1.56 13.18 13.88
C ASP A 119 -2.54 13.22 15.07
N PRO A 120 -2.23 14.01 16.14
CA PRO A 120 -3.12 14.14 17.29
C PRO A 120 -4.54 14.61 16.93
N ALA A 121 -4.69 15.49 15.95
CA ALA A 121 -5.99 16.00 15.51
C ALA A 121 -6.81 14.89 14.82
N VAL A 122 -6.18 14.05 14.00
CA VAL A 122 -6.82 12.89 13.40
C VAL A 122 -7.24 11.88 14.47
N ARG A 123 -6.37 11.59 15.45
CA ARG A 123 -6.70 10.69 16.57
C ARG A 123 -7.86 11.19 17.40
N GLU A 124 -7.88 12.49 17.72
CA GLU A 124 -9.00 13.10 18.43
C GLU A 124 -10.31 12.99 17.64
N ARG A 125 -10.27 13.27 16.33
CA ARG A 125 -11.43 13.11 15.44
C ARG A 125 -11.92 11.66 15.42
N VAL A 126 -11.03 10.68 15.30
CA VAL A 126 -11.38 9.25 15.31
C VAL A 126 -11.97 8.84 16.65
N ALA A 127 -11.40 9.30 17.78
CA ALA A 127 -11.92 9.01 19.11
C ALA A 127 -13.32 9.60 19.37
N ASN A 128 -13.67 10.67 18.68
CA ASN A 128 -14.96 11.35 18.79
C ASN A 128 -16.04 10.80 17.84
N ILE A 129 -15.74 9.80 17.00
CA ILE A 129 -16.73 9.15 16.13
C ILE A 129 -17.77 8.44 16.99
N LYS A 130 -19.05 8.75 16.70
CA LYS A 130 -20.21 8.20 17.40
C LYS A 130 -20.94 7.19 16.53
N PRO A 131 -21.79 6.32 17.14
CA PRO A 131 -22.59 5.37 16.37
C PRO A 131 -23.46 6.04 15.28
N GLU A 132 -23.92 7.26 15.52
CA GLU A 132 -24.75 8.03 14.58
C GLU A 132 -23.98 8.40 13.30
N ASP A 133 -22.65 8.56 13.38
CA ASP A 133 -21.80 8.93 12.24
C ASP A 133 -21.68 7.79 11.20
N PHE A 134 -21.99 6.56 11.58
CA PHE A 134 -22.08 5.42 10.66
C PHE A 134 -23.40 5.36 9.89
N SER A 135 -24.36 6.24 10.19
CA SER A 135 -25.67 6.30 9.56
C SER A 135 -25.88 7.61 8.84
N ARG A 136 -26.42 7.57 7.63
CA ARG A 136 -26.81 8.77 6.91
C ARG A 136 -28.08 9.36 7.48
N LYS A 137 -28.16 10.68 7.60
CA LYS A 137 -29.35 11.41 8.09
C LYS A 137 -30.62 11.12 7.28
N SER A 138 -30.47 10.93 5.96
CA SER A 138 -31.58 10.63 5.06
C SER A 138 -31.50 9.21 4.55
N PRO A 139 -32.56 8.39 4.62
CA PRO A 139 -32.60 7.04 4.07
C PRO A 139 -32.55 7.06 2.53
N PHE A 140 -32.11 5.96 1.93
CA PHE A 140 -31.91 5.86 0.48
C PHE A 140 -33.14 6.26 -0.36
N PRO A 141 -34.39 5.86 -0.04
CA PRO A 141 -35.55 6.25 -0.84
C PRO A 141 -35.71 7.76 -0.95
N HIS A 142 -35.53 8.49 0.15
CA HIS A 142 -35.61 9.95 0.15
C HIS A 142 -34.47 10.59 -0.64
N ARG A 143 -33.22 10.14 -0.43
CA ARG A 143 -32.07 10.65 -1.18
C ARG A 143 -32.21 10.41 -2.68
N ARG A 144 -32.69 9.22 -3.08
CA ARG A 144 -32.93 8.88 -4.49
C ARG A 144 -33.88 9.86 -5.15
N GLU A 145 -34.96 10.22 -4.47
CA GLU A 145 -35.96 11.13 -5.01
C GLU A 145 -35.37 12.54 -5.20
N VAL A 146 -34.72 13.07 -4.16
CA VAL A 146 -34.03 14.37 -4.23
C VAL A 146 -33.01 14.42 -5.35
N GLN A 147 -32.19 13.38 -5.47
CA GLN A 147 -31.16 13.28 -6.51
C GLN A 147 -31.76 13.22 -7.93
N ARG A 148 -32.85 12.47 -8.11
CA ARG A 148 -33.55 12.41 -9.40
C ARG A 148 -34.10 13.77 -9.83
N GLN A 149 -34.70 14.50 -8.91
CA GLN A 149 -35.22 15.84 -9.17
C GLN A 149 -34.10 16.84 -9.51
N PHE A 150 -32.96 16.73 -8.84
CA PHE A 150 -31.81 17.61 -9.05
C PHE A 150 -31.06 17.28 -10.36
N LEU A 151 -30.70 16.02 -10.56
CA LEU A 151 -29.87 15.60 -11.69
C LEU A 151 -30.65 15.49 -13.01
N LYS A 152 -31.95 15.22 -12.95
CA LYS A 152 -32.86 15.07 -14.12
C LYS A 152 -32.35 14.07 -15.17
N LEU A 153 -31.63 13.04 -14.73
CA LEU A 153 -31.10 12.01 -15.61
C LEU A 153 -32.20 11.08 -16.12
N PRO A 154 -32.04 10.50 -17.32
CA PRO A 154 -32.95 9.48 -17.84
C PRO A 154 -32.91 8.21 -16.96
N PRO A 155 -33.87 7.28 -17.13
CA PRO A 155 -33.90 6.04 -16.35
C PRO A 155 -32.63 5.17 -16.49
N PHE A 156 -31.95 5.24 -17.63
CA PHE A 156 -30.70 4.52 -17.93
C PHE A 156 -29.66 5.51 -18.47
N PRO A 157 -29.03 6.31 -17.58
CA PRO A 157 -28.08 7.32 -18.01
C PRO A 157 -26.80 6.68 -18.55
N THR A 158 -26.29 7.23 -19.62
CA THR A 158 -25.03 6.82 -20.22
C THR A 158 -23.84 7.58 -19.63
N THR A 159 -22.74 6.90 -19.47
CA THR A 159 -21.47 7.48 -18.98
C THR A 159 -20.28 6.61 -19.40
N THR A 160 -19.08 7.02 -19.05
CA THR A 160 -17.84 6.23 -19.22
C THR A 160 -17.23 5.84 -17.87
N ILE A 161 -16.12 5.08 -17.88
CA ILE A 161 -15.47 4.58 -16.67
C ILE A 161 -14.86 5.69 -15.80
N GLY A 162 -14.40 6.78 -16.41
CA GLY A 162 -13.75 7.90 -15.70
C GLY A 162 -12.46 8.34 -16.37
N SER A 163 -11.49 7.46 -16.53
CA SER A 163 -10.22 7.77 -17.20
C SER A 163 -10.30 7.58 -18.72
N PHE A 164 -9.72 8.52 -19.43
CA PHE A 164 -9.47 8.42 -20.88
C PHE A 164 -8.04 7.92 -21.16
N PRO A 165 -7.76 7.42 -22.39
CA PRO A 165 -6.42 6.95 -22.72
C PRO A 165 -5.36 8.02 -22.55
N GLN A 166 -4.23 7.65 -21.95
CA GLN A 166 -3.07 8.51 -21.81
C GLN A 166 -2.37 8.68 -23.17
N THR A 167 -2.57 9.83 -23.81
CA THR A 167 -1.97 10.15 -25.10
C THR A 167 -0.44 10.33 -24.98
N LYS A 168 0.26 10.35 -26.11
CA LYS A 168 1.69 10.66 -26.14
C LYS A 168 1.95 12.06 -25.59
N GLU A 169 1.08 13.00 -25.92
CA GLU A 169 1.17 14.40 -25.54
C GLU A 169 1.03 14.57 -24.02
N ILE A 170 -0.01 13.98 -23.41
CA ILE A 170 -0.19 13.95 -21.94
C ILE A 170 1.08 13.43 -21.25
N ARG A 171 1.64 12.33 -21.74
CA ARG A 171 2.86 11.76 -21.16
C ARG A 171 4.06 12.66 -21.30
N GLN A 172 4.20 13.38 -22.42
CA GLN A 172 5.29 14.33 -22.65
C GLN A 172 5.18 15.54 -21.73
N TYR A 173 4.02 16.16 -21.61
CA TYR A 173 3.81 17.29 -20.71
C TYR A 173 4.08 16.91 -19.25
N ARG A 174 3.59 15.78 -18.79
CA ARG A 174 3.89 15.26 -17.45
C ARG A 174 5.38 15.05 -17.23
N ALA A 175 6.09 14.46 -18.20
CA ALA A 175 7.53 14.25 -18.10
C ALA A 175 8.33 15.57 -18.05
N ARG A 176 7.94 16.58 -18.85
CA ARG A 176 8.52 17.92 -18.83
C ARG A 176 8.29 18.62 -17.48
N PHE A 177 7.08 18.54 -16.94
CA PHE A 177 6.75 19.09 -15.63
C PHE A 177 7.58 18.42 -14.52
N THR A 178 7.64 17.09 -14.50
CA THR A 178 8.43 16.33 -13.51
C THR A 178 9.93 16.67 -13.56
N LYS A 179 10.45 17.06 -14.73
CA LYS A 179 11.85 17.50 -14.90
C LYS A 179 12.07 18.99 -14.62
N GLY A 180 11.01 19.76 -14.34
CA GLY A 180 11.07 21.21 -14.18
C GLY A 180 11.34 21.97 -15.49
N GLU A 181 11.03 21.39 -16.66
CA GLU A 181 11.18 22.00 -17.98
C GLU A 181 10.04 22.98 -18.33
N ILE A 182 8.91 22.86 -17.63
CA ILE A 182 7.75 23.76 -17.74
C ILE A 182 7.26 24.13 -16.34
N SER A 183 6.59 25.29 -16.23
CA SER A 183 6.02 25.74 -14.97
C SER A 183 4.74 24.96 -14.61
N GLU A 184 4.30 25.11 -13.36
CA GLU A 184 3.04 24.54 -12.87
C GLU A 184 1.86 25.14 -13.64
N GLU A 185 1.84 26.46 -13.85
CA GLU A 185 0.78 27.15 -14.59
C GLU A 185 0.69 26.66 -16.05
N GLU A 186 1.84 26.39 -16.70
CA GLU A 186 1.85 25.84 -18.06
C GLU A 186 1.29 24.42 -18.08
N TYR A 187 1.62 23.62 -17.07
CA TYR A 187 1.12 22.25 -16.94
C TYR A 187 -0.38 22.22 -16.63
N GLU A 188 -0.84 23.04 -15.69
CA GLU A 188 -2.28 23.18 -15.35
C GLU A 188 -3.08 23.63 -16.55
N LYS A 189 -2.59 24.62 -17.30
CA LYS A 189 -3.27 25.09 -18.50
C LYS A 189 -3.42 24.00 -19.57
N PHE A 190 -2.40 23.18 -19.75
CA PHE A 190 -2.47 22.01 -20.63
C PHE A 190 -3.55 21.02 -20.14
N LEU A 191 -3.57 20.70 -18.85
CA LEU A 191 -4.59 19.82 -18.26
C LEU A 191 -6.01 20.35 -18.45
N GLU A 192 -6.25 21.65 -18.23
CA GLU A 192 -7.54 22.28 -18.49
C GLU A 192 -8.00 22.09 -19.94
N ASP A 193 -7.11 22.28 -20.90
CA ASP A 193 -7.45 22.17 -22.30
C ASP A 193 -7.75 20.71 -22.71
N GLU A 194 -7.03 19.75 -22.15
CA GLU A 194 -7.32 18.31 -22.30
C GLU A 194 -8.70 17.96 -21.71
N ILE A 195 -9.00 18.42 -20.49
CA ILE A 195 -10.30 18.16 -19.83
C ILE A 195 -11.43 18.77 -20.65
N LYS A 196 -11.28 20.00 -21.13
CA LYS A 196 -12.28 20.65 -22.00
C LYS A 196 -12.52 19.84 -23.27
N SER A 197 -11.46 19.36 -23.91
CA SER A 197 -11.56 18.51 -25.09
C SER A 197 -12.32 17.21 -24.83
N VAL A 198 -12.03 16.55 -23.69
CA VAL A 198 -12.70 15.32 -23.27
C VAL A 198 -14.18 15.56 -22.99
N VAL A 199 -14.52 16.66 -22.30
CA VAL A 199 -15.92 17.04 -22.01
C VAL A 199 -16.67 17.28 -23.32
N GLN A 200 -16.13 18.10 -24.23
CA GLN A 200 -16.76 18.40 -25.51
C GLN A 200 -17.01 17.16 -26.37
N LYS A 201 -16.07 16.21 -26.36
CA LYS A 201 -16.26 14.92 -27.07
C LYS A 201 -17.41 14.11 -26.49
N GLN A 202 -17.55 14.07 -25.17
CA GLN A 202 -18.64 13.37 -24.50
C GLN A 202 -20.01 14.03 -24.79
N GLU A 203 -20.06 15.37 -24.77
CA GLU A 203 -21.25 16.12 -25.15
C GLU A 203 -21.65 15.84 -26.61
N ALA A 204 -20.70 15.87 -27.52
CA ALA A 204 -20.94 15.55 -28.94
C ALA A 204 -21.43 14.12 -29.17
N LEU A 205 -21.02 13.18 -28.30
CA LEU A 205 -21.49 11.79 -28.32
C LEU A 205 -22.85 11.61 -27.64
N GLY A 206 -23.39 12.62 -26.98
CA GLY A 206 -24.69 12.59 -26.30
C GLY A 206 -24.67 11.77 -25.01
N LEU A 207 -23.55 11.73 -24.27
CA LEU A 207 -23.50 11.08 -22.97
C LEU A 207 -24.25 11.92 -21.92
N ASP A 208 -25.00 11.23 -21.04
CA ASP A 208 -25.84 11.90 -20.02
C ASP A 208 -25.04 12.37 -18.80
N VAL A 209 -24.00 11.62 -18.43
CA VAL A 209 -23.11 11.93 -17.31
C VAL A 209 -21.67 11.98 -17.82
N LEU A 210 -21.07 13.18 -17.70
CA LEU A 210 -19.73 13.42 -18.21
C LEU A 210 -18.69 13.10 -17.14
N VAL A 211 -17.53 12.58 -17.57
CA VAL A 211 -16.39 12.31 -16.72
C VAL A 211 -15.25 13.27 -17.04
N HIS A 212 -14.39 13.50 -16.05
CA HIS A 212 -13.25 14.38 -16.13
C HIS A 212 -12.19 13.91 -17.16
N GLY A 213 -12.00 12.59 -17.30
CA GLY A 213 -11.03 11.96 -18.20
C GLY A 213 -9.66 11.69 -17.56
N GLU A 214 -9.33 12.34 -16.46
CA GLU A 214 -8.14 12.10 -15.62
C GLU A 214 -6.79 12.19 -16.37
N PRO A 215 -6.51 13.27 -17.13
CA PRO A 215 -5.26 13.40 -17.87
C PRO A 215 -4.03 13.53 -16.95
N GLU A 216 -4.21 14.12 -15.75
CA GLU A 216 -3.16 14.30 -14.75
C GLU A 216 -2.75 12.98 -14.08
N ARG A 217 -3.64 12.00 -14.04
CA ARG A 217 -3.46 10.77 -13.28
C ARG A 217 -2.74 9.68 -14.08
N ASN A 218 -1.73 9.09 -13.49
CA ASN A 218 -1.07 7.87 -13.97
C ASN A 218 -1.70 6.62 -13.33
N ASP A 219 -1.14 6.12 -12.23
CA ASP A 219 -1.76 5.10 -11.37
C ASP A 219 -2.61 5.76 -10.30
N MET A 220 -3.80 5.20 -10.04
CA MET A 220 -4.74 5.81 -9.07
C MET A 220 -4.16 5.85 -7.66
N VAL A 221 -3.54 4.77 -7.22
CA VAL A 221 -3.01 4.68 -5.86
C VAL A 221 -1.82 5.62 -5.69
N GLN A 222 -0.92 5.66 -6.68
CA GLN A 222 0.22 6.57 -6.69
C GLN A 222 -0.25 8.04 -6.68
N TYR A 223 -1.14 8.40 -7.58
CA TYR A 223 -1.61 9.79 -7.71
C TYR A 223 -2.23 10.32 -6.40
N PHE A 224 -3.15 9.56 -5.78
CA PHE A 224 -3.75 9.99 -4.53
C PHE A 224 -2.77 9.94 -3.35
N GLY A 225 -1.89 8.96 -3.31
CA GLY A 225 -0.85 8.91 -2.28
C GLY A 225 0.08 10.11 -2.32
N GLU A 226 0.44 10.60 -3.53
CA GLU A 226 1.29 11.81 -3.71
C GLU A 226 0.62 13.10 -3.19
N GLN A 227 -0.72 13.12 -3.03
CA GLN A 227 -1.48 14.25 -2.50
C GLN A 227 -1.68 14.18 -0.98
N LEU A 228 -1.28 13.10 -0.33
CA LEU A 228 -1.54 12.86 1.10
C LEU A 228 -0.24 12.82 1.89
N ASP A 229 -0.25 13.47 3.05
CA ASP A 229 0.84 13.34 4.01
C ASP A 229 0.94 11.90 4.55
N GLY A 230 2.14 11.50 4.96
CA GLY A 230 2.37 10.18 5.53
C GLY A 230 2.58 9.06 4.52
N PHE A 231 2.70 9.37 3.23
CA PHE A 231 3.09 8.40 2.20
C PHE A 231 4.56 8.56 1.82
N VAL A 232 5.22 7.43 1.60
CA VAL A 232 6.59 7.36 1.08
C VAL A 232 6.58 6.62 -0.24
N PHE A 233 7.26 7.19 -1.24
CA PHE A 233 7.33 6.64 -2.59
C PHE A 233 8.68 6.00 -2.83
N THR A 234 8.65 4.76 -3.31
CA THR A 234 9.85 4.04 -3.74
C THR A 234 10.24 4.43 -5.17
N GLN A 235 11.48 4.17 -5.53
CA GLN A 235 12.00 4.47 -6.86
C GLN A 235 11.98 3.24 -7.78
N ASN A 236 12.30 2.07 -7.23
CA ASN A 236 12.51 0.84 -7.99
C ASN A 236 11.69 -0.35 -7.47
N ALA A 237 10.82 -0.13 -6.50
CA ALA A 237 10.04 -1.18 -5.86
C ALA A 237 8.79 -1.55 -6.67
N TRP A 238 8.99 -2.02 -7.89
CA TRP A 238 7.91 -2.51 -8.75
C TRP A 238 7.43 -3.88 -8.28
N VAL A 239 6.12 -4.02 -8.15
CA VAL A 239 5.45 -5.26 -7.77
C VAL A 239 4.35 -5.61 -8.77
N GLN A 240 4.08 -6.90 -8.93
CA GLN A 240 2.96 -7.38 -9.72
C GLN A 240 1.65 -7.03 -8.99
N SER A 241 0.75 -6.37 -9.68
CA SER A 241 -0.57 -6.00 -9.19
C SER A 241 -1.64 -6.97 -9.72
N PHE A 242 -2.21 -6.68 -10.88
CA PHE A 242 -3.29 -7.46 -11.47
C PHE A 242 -2.87 -7.99 -12.85
N GLY A 243 -2.97 -9.30 -13.06
CA GLY A 243 -2.53 -9.94 -14.30
C GLY A 243 -1.03 -9.70 -14.56
N SER A 244 -0.70 -9.19 -15.72
CA SER A 244 0.68 -8.81 -16.11
C SER A 244 1.06 -7.37 -15.73
N ARG A 245 0.18 -6.64 -15.06
CA ARG A 245 0.41 -5.24 -14.70
C ARG A 245 1.33 -5.13 -13.49
N TYR A 246 2.33 -4.25 -13.59
CA TYR A 246 3.20 -3.86 -12.48
C TYR A 246 2.85 -2.44 -12.02
N VAL A 247 2.95 -2.21 -10.73
CA VAL A 247 2.77 -0.90 -10.09
C VAL A 247 3.97 -0.60 -9.20
N LEU A 248 4.30 0.69 -9.06
CA LEU A 248 5.33 1.12 -8.13
C LEU A 248 4.77 1.03 -6.70
N SER A 249 5.51 0.38 -5.81
CA SER A 249 5.13 0.30 -4.41
C SER A 249 5.23 1.68 -3.76
N LEU A 250 4.16 2.08 -3.10
CA LEU A 250 4.10 3.24 -2.22
C LEU A 250 3.75 2.77 -0.81
N ILE A 251 4.14 3.53 0.19
CA ILE A 251 4.12 3.08 1.58
C ILE A 251 3.49 4.17 2.43
N HIS A 252 2.41 3.82 3.10
CA HIS A 252 1.81 4.66 4.13
C HIS A 252 2.57 4.44 5.46
N ILE A 253 3.22 5.47 5.97
CA ILE A 253 4.08 5.41 7.17
C ILE A 253 3.45 6.05 8.41
N SER A 254 2.37 6.81 8.25
CA SER A 254 1.60 7.39 9.35
C SER A 254 0.19 6.80 9.42
N GLU A 255 -0.43 6.86 10.60
CA GLU A 255 -1.83 6.45 10.83
C GLU A 255 -2.80 7.62 10.70
#